data_d238234d601d3e90b6be68c8b0b9fbf7
#
_entry.id   d238234d601d3e90b6be68c8b0b9fbf7
#
_cell.length_a   1.000
_cell.length_b   1.000
_cell.length_c   1.000
_cell.angle_alpha   90.00
_cell.angle_beta   90.00
_cell.angle_gamma   90.00
#
_symmetry.space_group_name_H-M   'P 1'
#
loop_
_entity.id
_entity.type
_entity.pdbx_description
1 polymer ?
#
loop_
_entity_poly.entity_id
_entity_poly.type
_entity_poly.pdbx_seq_one_letter_code
_entity_poly.pdbx_strand_id
1 'polypeptide(L)'
;LIGLQEGVLSPHNRYSCNKGYRAGGVKMGCHEHRSPLDLDYAIATSCNAYFANVFRNILENKKYKSPKEGYEAWRNYAESFGFGTQLGVDILGERKGVVKHRDYYDKIYRRSWNALTVLSVSIGQGEILATTLQLANFAAIIANRGYYYTPHIIKGIEGQDSIDIKYRTPHYTPVDRAHFETIIKGMWRGVNRDGTCQLARLEGLDVCGKTGTAQNPLGDDHSTFISFAPGNN
;
A
#
# COMPACT_ATOMS: atom_id res chain seq x y z
N LEU A 1 6.87 2.06 1.09
CA LEU A 1 7.74 0.89 1.31
C LEU A 1 8.54 0.57 0.05
N ILE A 2 7.89 0.14 -1.04
CA ILE A 2 8.56 -0.34 -2.27
C ILE A 2 9.57 0.69 -2.82
N GLY A 3 9.21 1.97 -2.88
CA GLY A 3 10.13 3.01 -3.37
C GLY A 3 11.41 3.17 -2.53
N LEU A 4 11.30 2.97 -1.21
CA LEU A 4 12.45 2.96 -0.29
C LEU A 4 13.33 1.72 -0.55
N GLN A 5 12.73 0.54 -0.65
CA GLN A 5 13.42 -0.71 -0.92
C GLN A 5 14.10 -0.72 -2.29
N GLU A 6 13.46 -0.11 -3.29
CA GLU A 6 13.99 0.02 -4.64
C GLU A 6 15.07 1.10 -4.78
N GLY A 7 15.34 1.88 -3.73
CA GLY A 7 16.33 2.96 -3.73
C GLY A 7 15.96 4.18 -4.59
N VAL A 8 14.71 4.25 -5.07
CA VAL A 8 14.21 5.40 -5.87
C VAL A 8 13.58 6.48 -5.00
N LEU A 9 13.46 6.22 -3.71
CA LEU A 9 12.90 7.12 -2.71
C LEU A 9 13.76 7.10 -1.45
N SER A 10 13.96 8.27 -0.84
CA SER A 10 14.44 8.42 0.53
C SER A 10 13.41 9.17 1.37
N PRO A 11 13.47 9.08 2.71
CA PRO A 11 12.56 9.84 3.59
C PRO A 11 12.56 11.36 3.34
N HIS A 12 13.68 11.88 2.83
CA HIS A 12 13.90 13.32 2.61
C HIS A 12 13.57 13.78 1.19
N ASN A 13 13.24 12.87 0.27
CA ASN A 13 12.81 13.27 -1.06
C ASN A 13 11.55 14.14 -0.99
N ARG A 14 11.57 15.26 -1.70
CA ARG A 14 10.45 16.21 -1.75
C ARG A 14 9.90 16.30 -3.17
N TYR A 15 8.57 16.20 -3.26
CA TYR A 15 7.88 16.45 -4.52
C TYR A 15 6.87 17.59 -4.34
N SER A 16 6.75 18.41 -5.38
CA SER A 16 5.73 19.45 -5.44
C SER A 16 4.39 18.86 -5.85
N CYS A 17 3.32 19.38 -5.26
CA CYS A 17 1.95 19.11 -5.64
C CYS A 17 1.21 20.43 -5.85
N ASN A 18 0.77 20.66 -7.07
CA ASN A 18 -0.13 21.76 -7.40
C ASN A 18 -1.51 21.19 -7.74
N LYS A 19 -2.25 20.82 -6.67
CA LYS A 19 -3.58 20.18 -6.75
C LYS A 19 -3.62 18.95 -7.66
N GLY A 20 -2.47 18.23 -7.78
CA GLY A 20 -2.39 17.00 -8.56
C GLY A 20 -1.06 16.76 -9.25
N TYR A 21 -1.05 15.67 -10.02
CA TYR A 21 0.05 15.24 -10.87
C TYR A 21 -0.27 15.48 -12.35
N ARG A 22 0.70 15.91 -13.13
CA ARG A 22 0.56 16.13 -14.58
C ARG A 22 1.84 15.71 -15.29
N ALA A 23 1.76 14.76 -16.20
CA ALA A 23 2.86 14.35 -17.06
C ALA A 23 2.34 13.63 -18.31
N GLY A 24 2.93 13.86 -19.48
CA GLY A 24 2.62 13.12 -20.70
C GLY A 24 1.14 13.07 -21.08
N GLY A 25 0.39 14.14 -20.85
CA GLY A 25 -1.06 14.20 -21.08
C GLY A 25 -1.93 13.58 -19.98
N VAL A 26 -1.34 12.84 -19.03
CA VAL A 26 -2.06 12.27 -17.88
C VAL A 26 -2.25 13.33 -16.80
N LYS A 27 -3.45 13.37 -16.22
CA LYS A 27 -3.81 14.24 -15.09
C LYS A 27 -4.40 13.39 -13.98
N MET A 28 -3.90 13.58 -12.76
CA MET A 28 -4.42 12.95 -11.54
C MET A 28 -4.65 14.04 -10.50
N GLY A 29 -5.88 14.23 -10.05
CA GLY A 29 -6.23 15.23 -9.06
C GLY A 29 -5.66 14.94 -7.68
N CYS A 30 -5.48 15.98 -6.87
CA CYS A 30 -5.15 15.90 -5.46
C CYS A 30 -5.87 17.03 -4.71
N HIS A 31 -6.18 16.81 -3.46
CA HIS A 31 -6.72 17.86 -2.59
C HIS A 31 -5.65 18.89 -2.20
N GLU A 32 -6.09 19.98 -1.59
CA GLU A 32 -5.21 21.06 -1.18
C GLU A 32 -4.44 20.71 0.10
N HIS A 33 -3.14 20.95 0.08
CA HIS A 33 -2.24 20.79 1.22
C HIS A 33 -0.94 21.58 0.97
N ARG A 34 -0.11 21.74 1.98
CA ARG A 34 1.19 22.41 1.85
C ARG A 34 2.11 21.65 0.88
N SER A 35 2.88 22.37 0.07
CA SER A 35 3.80 21.86 -0.94
C SER A 35 5.11 22.68 -0.93
N PRO A 36 6.30 22.08 -1.20
CA PRO A 36 6.54 20.65 -1.47
C PRO A 36 6.43 19.77 -0.21
N LEU A 37 6.19 18.46 -0.40
CA LEU A 37 6.05 17.47 0.67
C LEU A 37 7.25 16.53 0.71
N ASP A 38 7.64 16.13 1.92
CA ASP A 38 8.46 14.95 2.19
C ASP A 38 7.57 13.70 2.40
N LEU A 39 8.19 12.55 2.62
CA LEU A 39 7.47 11.28 2.65
C LEU A 39 6.48 11.17 3.81
N ASP A 40 6.85 11.56 5.04
CA ASP A 40 5.97 11.43 6.20
C ASP A 40 4.72 12.33 6.06
N TYR A 41 4.91 13.56 5.57
CA TYR A 41 3.79 14.45 5.32
C TYR A 41 2.93 14.02 4.13
N ALA A 42 3.53 13.45 3.10
CA ALA A 42 2.79 12.90 1.96
C ALA A 42 1.91 11.70 2.35
N ILE A 43 2.39 10.85 3.27
CA ILE A 43 1.58 9.76 3.85
C ILE A 43 0.44 10.35 4.69
N ALA A 44 0.77 11.27 5.60
CA ALA A 44 -0.20 11.89 6.50
C ALA A 44 -1.32 12.60 5.76
N THR A 45 -1.00 13.33 4.69
CA THR A 45 -1.97 14.07 3.87
C THR A 45 -2.50 13.30 2.66
N SER A 46 -2.06 12.05 2.44
CA SER A 46 -2.52 11.23 1.31
C SER A 46 -2.33 11.90 -0.07
N CYS A 47 -1.14 12.46 -0.33
CA CYS A 47 -0.86 13.21 -1.54
C CYS A 47 -0.74 12.32 -2.78
N ASN A 48 -1.72 12.37 -3.68
CA ASN A 48 -1.73 11.59 -4.92
C ASN A 48 -0.52 11.91 -5.81
N ALA A 49 -0.14 13.19 -5.94
CA ALA A 49 0.99 13.59 -6.77
C ALA A 49 2.32 13.01 -6.27
N TYR A 50 2.50 12.93 -4.95
CA TYR A 50 3.69 12.30 -4.37
C TYR A 50 3.79 10.84 -4.76
N PHE A 51 2.72 10.08 -4.54
CA PHE A 51 2.71 8.64 -4.82
C PHE A 51 2.75 8.33 -6.32
N ALA A 52 2.19 9.18 -7.17
CA ALA A 52 2.33 9.09 -8.62
C ALA A 52 3.80 9.20 -9.05
N ASN A 53 4.56 10.17 -8.49
CA ASN A 53 5.99 10.31 -8.76
C ASN A 53 6.78 9.09 -8.28
N VAL A 54 6.52 8.63 -7.05
CA VAL A 54 7.21 7.46 -6.48
C VAL A 54 6.95 6.21 -7.31
N PHE A 55 5.70 5.94 -7.67
CA PHE A 55 5.33 4.78 -8.49
C PHE A 55 6.00 4.82 -9.86
N ARG A 56 5.95 5.97 -10.52
CA ARG A 56 6.64 6.17 -11.79
C ARG A 56 8.14 5.90 -11.67
N ASN A 57 8.79 6.41 -10.63
CA ASN A 57 10.23 6.18 -10.39
C ASN A 57 10.55 4.71 -10.13
N ILE A 58 9.65 3.95 -9.49
CA ILE A 58 9.81 2.50 -9.32
C ILE A 58 9.78 1.81 -10.69
N LEU A 59 8.80 2.10 -11.52
CA LEU A 59 8.64 1.46 -12.82
C LEU A 59 9.76 1.85 -13.80
N GLU A 60 10.21 3.10 -13.75
CA GLU A 60 11.28 3.66 -14.61
C GLU A 60 12.69 3.52 -13.97
N ASN A 61 12.83 2.70 -12.90
CA ASN A 61 14.12 2.49 -12.26
C ASN A 61 15.11 1.86 -13.26
N LYS A 62 16.27 2.50 -13.42
CA LYS A 62 17.31 2.13 -14.39
C LYS A 62 17.88 0.71 -14.22
N LYS A 63 17.65 0.05 -13.09
CA LYS A 63 18.00 -1.36 -12.90
C LYS A 63 17.16 -2.32 -13.72
N TYR A 64 16.00 -1.89 -14.19
CA TYR A 64 15.09 -2.66 -15.05
C TYR A 64 15.29 -2.27 -16.52
N LYS A 65 15.17 -3.24 -17.42
CA LYS A 65 15.30 -3.01 -18.87
C LYS A 65 14.13 -2.21 -19.45
N SER A 66 13.01 -2.18 -18.75
CA SER A 66 11.80 -1.48 -19.20
C SER A 66 10.86 -1.18 -18.02
N PRO A 67 9.95 -0.19 -18.16
CA PRO A 67 8.90 0.06 -17.17
C PRO A 67 7.99 -1.15 -16.91
N LYS A 68 7.89 -2.08 -17.84
CA LYS A 68 7.13 -3.32 -17.68
C LYS A 68 7.81 -4.28 -16.69
N GLU A 69 9.12 -4.38 -16.73
CA GLU A 69 9.88 -5.14 -15.73
C GLU A 69 9.81 -4.47 -14.35
N GLY A 70 9.88 -3.14 -14.31
CA GLY A 70 9.66 -2.37 -13.08
C GLY A 70 8.27 -2.60 -12.48
N TYR A 71 7.24 -2.68 -13.33
CA TYR A 71 5.88 -3.01 -12.89
C TYR A 71 5.79 -4.43 -12.30
N GLU A 72 6.43 -5.44 -12.93
CA GLU A 72 6.44 -6.80 -12.38
C GLU A 72 7.17 -6.86 -11.03
N ALA A 73 8.26 -6.15 -10.89
CA ALA A 73 8.95 -6.04 -9.60
C ALA A 73 8.03 -5.41 -8.53
N TRP A 74 7.37 -4.30 -8.86
CA TRP A 74 6.37 -3.68 -7.98
C TRP A 74 5.25 -4.65 -7.63
N ARG A 75 4.73 -5.40 -8.62
CA ARG A 75 3.69 -6.41 -8.43
C ARG A 75 4.13 -7.51 -7.46
N ASN A 76 5.36 -8.02 -7.60
CA ASN A 76 5.90 -9.05 -6.72
C ASN A 76 5.97 -8.58 -5.25
N TYR A 77 6.32 -7.30 -5.02
CA TYR A 77 6.20 -6.70 -3.68
C TYR A 77 4.74 -6.65 -3.19
N ALA A 78 3.81 -6.23 -4.04
CA ALA A 78 2.39 -6.19 -3.67
C ALA A 78 1.87 -7.59 -3.30
N GLU A 79 2.26 -8.63 -4.03
CA GLU A 79 1.93 -10.02 -3.72
C GLU A 79 2.57 -10.50 -2.41
N SER A 80 3.82 -10.10 -2.12
CA SER A 80 4.46 -10.42 -0.84
C SER A 80 3.78 -9.79 0.37
N PHE A 81 3.00 -8.73 0.16
CA PHE A 81 2.13 -8.13 1.17
C PHE A 81 0.75 -8.81 1.26
N GLY A 82 0.50 -9.82 0.42
CA GLY A 82 -0.75 -10.56 0.38
C GLY A 82 -1.79 -10.02 -0.61
N PHE A 83 -1.50 -8.96 -1.39
CA PHE A 83 -2.42 -8.45 -2.40
C PHE A 83 -2.42 -9.33 -3.65
N GLY A 84 -3.60 -9.60 -4.21
CA GLY A 84 -3.74 -10.42 -5.41
C GLY A 84 -3.59 -11.93 -5.18
N THR A 85 -3.36 -12.37 -3.93
CA THR A 85 -3.23 -13.77 -3.53
C THR A 85 -4.20 -14.11 -2.40
N GLN A 86 -4.44 -15.39 -2.17
CA GLN A 86 -5.10 -15.86 -0.95
C GLN A 86 -4.06 -15.91 0.18
N LEU A 87 -4.45 -15.48 1.38
CA LEU A 87 -3.61 -15.52 2.58
C LEU A 87 -3.59 -16.92 3.21
N GLY A 88 -4.55 -17.77 2.86
CA GLY A 88 -4.67 -19.14 3.37
C GLY A 88 -5.41 -19.24 4.71
N VAL A 89 -6.39 -18.35 4.92
CA VAL A 89 -7.21 -18.30 6.15
C VAL A 89 -8.04 -19.58 6.37
N ASP A 90 -8.53 -19.75 7.57
CA ASP A 90 -9.37 -20.89 7.97
C ASP A 90 -10.88 -20.68 7.70
N ILE A 91 -11.24 -19.64 6.95
CA ILE A 91 -12.60 -19.32 6.56
C ILE A 91 -12.83 -19.70 5.10
N LEU A 92 -13.95 -20.34 4.81
CA LEU A 92 -14.34 -20.68 3.45
C LEU A 92 -14.68 -19.41 2.63
N GLY A 93 -14.35 -19.44 1.33
CA GLY A 93 -14.69 -18.36 0.41
C GLY A 93 -13.73 -17.20 0.41
N GLU A 94 -12.51 -17.37 0.91
CA GLU A 94 -11.46 -16.34 0.81
C GLU A 94 -11.26 -15.88 -0.62
N ARG A 95 -11.33 -14.57 -0.83
CA ARG A 95 -11.08 -13.94 -2.13
C ARG A 95 -9.68 -13.35 -2.18
N LYS A 96 -8.98 -13.60 -3.30
CA LYS A 96 -7.60 -13.14 -3.51
C LYS A 96 -7.46 -11.68 -3.92
N GLY A 97 -8.57 -10.95 -4.15
CA GLY A 97 -8.47 -9.62 -4.77
C GLY A 97 -7.87 -9.68 -6.19
N VAL A 98 -7.36 -8.56 -6.66
CA VAL A 98 -6.76 -8.48 -8.01
C VAL A 98 -5.55 -7.56 -7.99
N VAL A 99 -4.39 -8.06 -8.45
CA VAL A 99 -3.24 -7.27 -8.91
C VAL A 99 -2.86 -7.83 -10.27
N LYS A 100 -3.15 -7.09 -11.34
CA LYS A 100 -3.01 -7.59 -12.71
C LYS A 100 -1.55 -7.88 -13.05
N HIS A 101 -1.31 -8.99 -13.78
CA HIS A 101 -0.03 -9.29 -14.39
C HIS A 101 0.20 -8.38 -15.61
N ARG A 102 1.46 -8.10 -15.96
CA ARG A 102 1.82 -7.26 -17.11
C ARG A 102 1.16 -7.70 -18.41
N ASP A 103 0.95 -9.03 -18.60
CA ASP A 103 0.34 -9.59 -19.80
C ASP A 103 -1.10 -9.10 -20.02
N TYR A 104 -1.81 -8.75 -18.92
CA TYR A 104 -3.11 -8.10 -19.02
C TYR A 104 -2.99 -6.75 -19.75
N TYR A 105 -2.03 -5.92 -19.34
CA TYR A 105 -1.80 -4.61 -19.97
C TYR A 105 -1.23 -4.76 -21.39
N ASP A 106 -0.36 -5.75 -21.62
CA ASP A 106 0.15 -6.05 -22.95
C ASP A 106 -0.98 -6.41 -23.92
N LYS A 107 -1.99 -7.15 -23.45
CA LYS A 107 -3.18 -7.49 -24.24
C LYS A 107 -4.06 -6.27 -24.49
N ILE A 108 -4.41 -5.50 -23.46
CA ILE A 108 -5.33 -4.35 -23.55
C ILE A 108 -4.73 -3.22 -24.39
N TYR A 109 -3.47 -2.91 -24.18
CA TYR A 109 -2.78 -1.78 -24.83
C TYR A 109 -1.89 -2.24 -25.99
N ARG A 110 -2.07 -3.46 -26.52
CA ARG A 110 -1.31 -4.01 -27.65
C ARG A 110 0.20 -3.85 -27.46
N ARG A 111 0.69 -4.10 -26.26
CA ARG A 111 2.09 -3.92 -25.81
C ARG A 111 2.59 -2.46 -25.81
N SER A 112 1.72 -1.49 -26.07
CA SER A 112 2.09 -0.05 -26.14
C SER A 112 1.66 0.67 -24.85
N TRP A 113 2.23 0.26 -23.70
CA TRP A 113 1.96 0.89 -22.40
C TRP A 113 3.26 1.19 -21.63
N ASN A 114 3.20 2.15 -20.73
CA ASN A 114 4.30 2.61 -19.90
C ASN A 114 3.82 2.98 -18.48
N ALA A 115 4.69 3.55 -17.66
CA ALA A 115 4.36 3.93 -16.29
C ALA A 115 3.16 4.88 -16.18
N LEU A 116 2.98 5.79 -17.14
CA LEU A 116 1.84 6.74 -17.15
C LEU A 116 0.52 6.06 -17.47
N THR A 117 0.53 5.01 -18.30
CA THR A 117 -0.67 4.24 -18.68
C THR A 117 -1.33 3.59 -17.47
N VAL A 118 -0.51 3.09 -16.53
CA VAL A 118 -0.95 2.37 -15.32
C VAL A 118 -0.85 3.23 -14.05
N LEU A 119 -0.80 4.54 -14.19
CA LEU A 119 -0.53 5.46 -13.09
C LEU A 119 -1.60 5.43 -11.99
N SER A 120 -2.86 5.11 -12.30
CA SER A 120 -3.95 4.94 -11.33
C SER A 120 -3.64 3.93 -10.23
N VAL A 121 -2.82 2.92 -10.55
CA VAL A 121 -2.34 1.91 -9.60
C VAL A 121 -1.56 2.55 -8.44
N SER A 122 -0.89 3.67 -8.67
CA SER A 122 -0.10 4.39 -7.63
C SER A 122 -0.90 4.86 -6.43
N ILE A 123 -2.21 5.02 -6.60
CA ILE A 123 -3.15 5.47 -5.56
C ILE A 123 -4.20 4.40 -5.20
N GLY A 124 -3.95 3.14 -5.58
CA GLY A 124 -4.85 2.02 -5.30
C GLY A 124 -6.14 2.02 -6.14
N GLN A 125 -6.12 2.70 -7.28
CA GLN A 125 -7.23 2.76 -8.24
C GLN A 125 -6.91 1.93 -9.49
N GLY A 126 -7.80 1.96 -10.48
CA GLY A 126 -7.65 1.21 -11.70
C GLY A 126 -8.00 -0.27 -11.51
N GLU A 127 -7.11 -1.17 -11.92
CA GLU A 127 -7.37 -2.61 -11.93
C GLU A 127 -6.99 -3.33 -10.62
N ILE A 128 -6.74 -2.59 -9.55
CA ILE A 128 -6.47 -3.18 -8.22
C ILE A 128 -7.78 -3.39 -7.46
N LEU A 129 -7.95 -4.61 -6.93
CA LEU A 129 -9.01 -4.94 -5.99
C LEU A 129 -8.39 -5.60 -4.76
N ALA A 130 -8.56 -5.00 -3.60
CA ALA A 130 -8.12 -5.54 -2.33
C ALA A 130 -9.33 -5.91 -1.45
N THR A 131 -9.23 -7.02 -0.72
CA THR A 131 -10.22 -7.37 0.29
C THR A 131 -9.93 -6.61 1.59
N THR A 132 -10.94 -6.43 2.44
CA THR A 132 -10.74 -5.84 3.78
C THR A 132 -9.76 -6.64 4.63
N LEU A 133 -9.75 -7.96 4.47
CA LEU A 133 -8.80 -8.84 5.14
C LEU A 133 -7.35 -8.58 4.69
N GLN A 134 -7.12 -8.39 3.38
CA GLN A 134 -5.80 -8.04 2.87
C GLN A 134 -5.34 -6.67 3.36
N LEU A 135 -6.24 -5.70 3.46
CA LEU A 135 -5.94 -4.38 4.03
C LEU A 135 -5.57 -4.47 5.52
N ALA A 136 -6.31 -5.27 6.30
CA ALA A 136 -5.99 -5.53 7.71
C ALA A 136 -4.65 -6.25 7.86
N ASN A 137 -4.37 -7.25 7.00
CA ASN A 137 -3.09 -7.94 6.98
C ASN A 137 -1.93 -6.99 6.64
N PHE A 138 -2.14 -6.05 5.71
CA PHE A 138 -1.12 -5.05 5.39
C PHE A 138 -0.85 -4.09 6.56
N ALA A 139 -1.89 -3.71 7.31
CA ALA A 139 -1.71 -2.96 8.56
C ALA A 139 -0.87 -3.76 9.59
N ALA A 140 -1.12 -5.07 9.72
CA ALA A 140 -0.33 -5.96 10.58
C ALA A 140 1.13 -6.08 10.09
N ILE A 141 1.39 -6.17 8.78
CA ILE A 141 2.75 -6.16 8.21
C ILE A 141 3.49 -4.89 8.60
N ILE A 142 2.83 -3.73 8.52
CA ILE A 142 3.45 -2.44 8.90
C ILE A 142 3.72 -2.41 10.40
N ALA A 143 2.75 -2.80 11.23
CA ALA A 143 2.89 -2.86 12.69
C ALA A 143 4.06 -3.76 13.12
N ASN A 144 4.20 -4.91 12.48
CA ASN A 144 5.26 -5.89 12.74
C ASN A 144 6.60 -5.58 12.07
N ARG A 145 6.71 -4.49 11.29
CA ARG A 145 7.92 -4.11 10.54
C ARG A 145 8.37 -5.19 9.57
N GLY A 146 7.44 -5.74 8.79
CA GLY A 146 7.75 -6.53 7.61
C GLY A 146 7.36 -8.00 7.65
N TYR A 147 6.57 -8.45 8.62
CA TYR A 147 6.05 -9.81 8.60
C TYR A 147 4.58 -9.90 9.06
N TYR A 148 3.93 -11.01 8.75
CA TYR A 148 2.60 -11.35 9.21
C TYR A 148 2.48 -12.85 9.46
N TYR A 149 1.49 -13.24 10.24
CA TYR A 149 1.02 -14.62 10.34
C TYR A 149 -0.25 -14.77 9.51
N THR A 150 -0.46 -15.94 8.93
CA THR A 150 -1.72 -16.23 8.24
C THR A 150 -2.90 -15.91 9.17
N PRO A 151 -3.79 -14.95 8.80
CA PRO A 151 -4.96 -14.64 9.63
C PRO A 151 -5.82 -15.87 9.82
N HIS A 152 -6.32 -16.09 11.07
CA HIS A 152 -7.15 -17.24 11.39
C HIS A 152 -8.04 -16.94 12.58
N ILE A 153 -9.15 -17.66 12.71
CA ILE A 153 -10.11 -17.55 13.81
C ILE A 153 -9.89 -18.67 14.84
N ILE A 154 -9.44 -19.83 14.38
CA ILE A 154 -9.25 -21.00 15.24
C ILE A 154 -8.10 -20.75 16.21
N LYS A 155 -8.40 -20.66 17.50
CA LYS A 155 -7.42 -20.53 18.58
C LYS A 155 -6.83 -21.87 19.01
N GLY A 156 -7.63 -22.92 18.95
CA GLY A 156 -7.26 -24.28 19.35
C GLY A 156 -8.34 -25.28 18.97
N ILE A 157 -7.98 -26.55 18.94
CA ILE A 157 -8.89 -27.69 18.70
C ILE A 157 -8.78 -28.62 19.88
N GLU A 158 -9.91 -29.00 20.48
CA GLU A 158 -9.94 -29.93 21.62
C GLU A 158 -9.28 -31.25 21.22
N GLY A 159 -8.40 -31.76 22.09
CA GLY A 159 -7.63 -32.99 21.86
C GLY A 159 -6.39 -32.80 20.93
N GLN A 160 -6.05 -31.57 20.54
CA GLN A 160 -4.82 -31.27 19.83
C GLN A 160 -3.94 -30.33 20.65
N ASP A 161 -2.62 -30.61 20.69
CA ASP A 161 -1.64 -29.80 21.44
C ASP A 161 -1.45 -28.39 20.85
N SER A 162 -1.75 -28.21 19.56
CA SER A 162 -1.56 -26.93 18.87
C SER A 162 -2.37 -26.85 17.56
N ILE A 163 -2.63 -25.63 17.13
CA ILE A 163 -3.17 -25.36 15.77
C ILE A 163 -2.12 -25.65 14.69
N ASP A 164 -2.57 -25.76 13.44
CA ASP A 164 -1.72 -26.00 12.28
C ASP A 164 -0.51 -25.03 12.26
N ILE A 165 0.66 -25.57 11.94
CA ILE A 165 1.93 -24.85 11.89
C ILE A 165 1.89 -23.64 10.95
N LYS A 166 1.08 -23.69 9.89
CA LYS A 166 0.93 -22.58 8.93
C LYS A 166 0.45 -21.28 9.59
N TYR A 167 -0.36 -21.38 10.67
CA TYR A 167 -0.85 -20.21 11.41
C TYR A 167 0.14 -19.67 12.43
N ARG A 168 1.21 -20.41 12.70
CA ARG A 168 2.27 -20.04 13.64
C ARG A 168 3.59 -19.73 12.96
N THR A 169 3.67 -19.89 11.63
CA THR A 169 4.84 -19.58 10.84
C THR A 169 4.74 -18.17 10.29
N PRO A 170 5.69 -17.27 10.58
CA PRO A 170 5.67 -15.92 10.06
C PRO A 170 6.03 -15.89 8.56
N HIS A 171 5.32 -15.07 7.81
CA HIS A 171 5.61 -14.73 6.42
C HIS A 171 6.35 -13.40 6.38
N TYR A 172 7.61 -13.38 5.93
CA TYR A 172 8.42 -12.18 5.81
C TYR A 172 8.28 -11.54 4.44
N THR A 173 8.19 -10.23 4.41
CA THR A 173 8.22 -9.46 3.16
C THR A 173 9.67 -9.18 2.75
N PRO A 174 9.98 -8.99 1.46
CA PRO A 174 11.33 -8.68 0.99
C PRO A 174 11.68 -7.18 1.17
N VAL A 175 11.16 -6.55 2.21
CA VAL A 175 11.38 -5.13 2.53
C VAL A 175 12.18 -5.01 3.83
N ASP A 176 13.25 -4.22 3.79
CA ASP A 176 14.08 -3.97 4.97
C ASP A 176 13.25 -3.35 6.10
N ARG A 177 13.44 -3.88 7.31
CA ARG A 177 12.77 -3.44 8.53
C ARG A 177 12.89 -1.94 8.76
N ALA A 178 14.03 -1.35 8.45
CA ALA A 178 14.29 0.08 8.66
C ALA A 178 13.33 0.99 7.87
N HIS A 179 12.81 0.53 6.74
CA HIS A 179 11.89 1.31 5.91
C HIS A 179 10.52 1.49 6.53
N PHE A 180 10.10 0.56 7.40
CA PHE A 180 8.79 0.61 8.05
C PHE A 180 8.67 1.78 9.04
N GLU A 181 9.75 2.15 9.73
CA GLU A 181 9.71 3.25 10.70
C GLU A 181 9.30 4.59 10.07
N THR A 182 9.76 4.85 8.85
CA THR A 182 9.35 6.07 8.12
C THR A 182 7.86 6.04 7.76
N ILE A 183 7.34 4.86 7.40
CA ILE A 183 5.91 4.69 7.07
C ILE A 183 5.06 4.84 8.33
N ILE A 184 5.45 4.21 9.43
CA ILE A 184 4.78 4.30 10.73
C ILE A 184 4.71 5.76 11.20
N LYS A 185 5.82 6.50 11.10
CA LYS A 185 5.86 7.93 11.41
C LYS A 185 4.85 8.74 10.60
N GLY A 186 4.73 8.48 9.29
CA GLY A 186 3.75 9.14 8.42
C GLY A 186 2.31 8.76 8.78
N MET A 187 2.03 7.48 9.11
CA MET A 187 0.72 7.02 9.56
C MET A 187 0.36 7.59 10.94
N TRP A 188 1.32 7.65 11.87
CA TRP A 188 1.13 8.29 13.17
C TRP A 188 0.78 9.78 13.01
N ARG A 189 1.54 10.50 12.18
CA ARG A 189 1.29 11.91 11.85
C ARG A 189 -0.10 12.12 11.26
N GLY A 190 -0.55 11.19 10.41
CA GLY A 190 -1.87 11.21 9.79
C GLY A 190 -3.02 11.28 10.79
N VAL A 191 -2.88 10.61 11.93
CA VAL A 191 -3.87 10.56 13.02
C VAL A 191 -3.62 11.67 14.05
N ASN A 192 -2.36 11.87 14.49
CA ASN A 192 -2.07 12.63 15.72
C ASN A 192 -1.66 14.08 15.46
N ARG A 193 -1.47 14.52 14.21
CA ARG A 193 -1.06 15.88 13.88
C ARG A 193 -1.93 16.52 12.78
N ASP A 194 -1.36 16.69 11.60
CA ASP A 194 -1.85 17.52 10.50
C ASP A 194 -2.24 16.68 9.24
N GLY A 195 -2.75 15.46 9.46
CA GLY A 195 -3.14 14.54 8.40
C GLY A 195 -4.65 14.36 8.23
N THR A 196 -5.01 13.40 7.38
CA THR A 196 -6.41 13.12 6.99
C THR A 196 -7.18 12.22 7.95
N CYS A 197 -6.51 11.68 8.98
CA CYS A 197 -7.07 10.67 9.90
C CYS A 197 -7.32 11.21 11.32
N GLN A 198 -7.37 12.53 11.54
CA GLN A 198 -7.42 13.12 12.89
C GLN A 198 -8.63 12.68 13.73
N LEU A 199 -9.76 12.33 13.09
CA LEU A 199 -10.94 11.81 13.78
C LEU A 199 -10.71 10.45 14.48
N ALA A 200 -9.65 9.74 14.11
CA ALA A 200 -9.27 8.47 14.74
C ALA A 200 -8.31 8.62 15.93
N ARG A 201 -7.99 9.86 16.33
CA ARG A 201 -7.12 10.13 17.47
C ARG A 201 -7.79 9.71 18.78
N LEU A 202 -7.04 8.96 19.59
CA LEU A 202 -7.46 8.57 20.94
C LEU A 202 -6.43 9.10 21.94
N GLU A 203 -6.91 9.66 23.05
CA GLU A 203 -6.04 10.14 24.12
C GLU A 203 -5.33 8.97 24.81
N GLY A 204 -4.04 9.09 25.04
CA GLY A 204 -3.22 8.06 25.70
C GLY A 204 -2.87 6.86 24.80
N LEU A 205 -3.23 6.88 23.51
CA LEU A 205 -2.91 5.79 22.60
C LEU A 205 -2.30 6.31 21.29
N ASP A 206 -1.10 5.83 20.96
CA ASP A 206 -0.43 6.13 19.68
C ASP A 206 -1.04 5.32 18.53
N VAL A 207 -2.13 5.85 17.99
CA VAL A 207 -2.79 5.25 16.81
C VAL A 207 -2.03 5.68 15.55
N CYS A 208 -1.67 4.69 14.72
CA CYS A 208 -1.17 4.89 13.36
C CYS A 208 -2.25 4.52 12.37
N GLY A 209 -2.54 5.39 11.40
CA GLY A 209 -3.65 5.15 10.48
C GLY A 209 -3.48 5.78 9.11
N LYS A 210 -4.22 5.24 8.14
CA LYS A 210 -4.27 5.74 6.77
C LYS A 210 -5.68 5.61 6.21
N THR A 211 -6.22 6.72 5.75
CA THR A 211 -7.47 6.76 4.99
C THR A 211 -7.25 6.37 3.53
N GLY A 212 -8.25 5.79 2.91
CA GLY A 212 -8.35 5.57 1.48
C GLY A 212 -9.74 5.89 0.99
N THR A 213 -9.85 6.34 -0.25
CA THR A 213 -11.13 6.54 -0.95
C THR A 213 -11.06 5.82 -2.28
N ALA A 214 -11.88 4.79 -2.45
CA ALA A 214 -12.02 4.09 -3.71
C ALA A 214 -13.22 4.66 -4.47
N GLN A 215 -12.95 5.26 -5.64
CA GLN A 215 -14.01 5.81 -6.48
C GLN A 215 -14.95 4.71 -6.97
N ASN A 216 -16.24 4.98 -6.91
CA ASN A 216 -17.27 4.08 -7.40
C ASN A 216 -18.08 4.77 -8.50
N PRO A 217 -17.87 4.41 -9.77
CA PRO A 217 -18.59 5.06 -10.89
C PRO A 217 -20.09 4.77 -10.93
N LEU A 218 -20.59 3.83 -10.10
CA LEU A 218 -21.97 3.41 -10.04
C LEU A 218 -22.71 3.89 -8.78
N GLY A 219 -22.06 4.67 -7.90
CA GLY A 219 -22.65 5.15 -6.65
C GLY A 219 -21.66 5.96 -5.81
N ASP A 220 -21.90 6.02 -4.50
CA ASP A 220 -21.01 6.72 -3.57
C ASP A 220 -19.64 6.07 -3.47
N ASP A 221 -18.61 6.88 -3.28
CA ASP A 221 -17.24 6.42 -3.08
C ASP A 221 -17.10 5.59 -1.79
N HIS A 222 -16.28 4.55 -1.85
CA HIS A 222 -16.01 3.71 -0.68
C HIS A 222 -14.88 4.31 0.16
N SER A 223 -15.20 4.67 1.40
CA SER A 223 -14.19 5.06 2.39
C SER A 223 -13.57 3.85 3.05
N THR A 224 -12.25 3.84 3.13
CA THR A 224 -11.47 2.80 3.82
C THR A 224 -10.56 3.43 4.86
N PHE A 225 -10.30 2.71 5.95
CA PHE A 225 -9.35 3.10 6.97
C PHE A 225 -8.60 1.86 7.46
N ILE A 226 -7.29 1.92 7.42
CA ILE A 226 -6.41 0.92 8.04
C ILE A 226 -5.67 1.57 9.20
N SER A 227 -5.57 0.85 10.32
CA SER A 227 -4.90 1.35 11.51
C SER A 227 -4.33 0.24 12.36
N PHE A 228 -3.40 0.61 13.22
CA PHE A 228 -2.89 -0.21 14.31
C PHE A 228 -2.45 0.68 15.47
N ALA A 229 -2.37 0.08 16.66
CA ALA A 229 -1.89 0.72 17.88
C ALA A 229 -1.32 -0.36 18.84
N PRO A 230 -0.30 0.00 19.65
CA PRO A 230 0.46 1.22 19.62
C PRO A 230 1.42 1.32 18.43
N GLY A 231 1.81 2.54 18.05
CA GLY A 231 2.77 2.77 16.95
C GLY A 231 4.21 2.39 17.29
N ASN A 232 4.55 2.32 18.56
CA ASN A 232 5.91 2.17 19.12
C ASN A 232 6.19 0.78 19.73
N ASN A 233 5.68 -0.27 19.13
CA ASN A 233 5.97 -1.66 19.53
C ASN A 233 7.39 -2.10 19.17
#